data_1ff3e01e47c43772bff9bb9fdb431d4b
#
_entry.id   1ff3e01e47c43772bff9bb9fdb431d4b
#
_cell.length_a   1.000
_cell.length_b   1.000
_cell.length_c   1.000
_cell.angle_alpha   90.00
_cell.angle_beta   90.00
_cell.angle_gamma   90.00
#
_symmetry.space_group_name_H-M   'P 1'
#
loop_
_entity.id
_entity.type
_entity.pdbx_description
1 polymer ?
#
loop_
_entity_poly.entity_id
_entity_poly.type
_entity_poly.pdbx_seq_one_letter_code
_entity_poly.pdbx_strand_id
1 'polypeptide(L)'
;EISCDYADQDLLLVCVLKGGVMFLVDLMKHITIPHGIDFMAISSYGTGVRKSTGIVRILMDLSTDITGRNVLIVEDIIDTGHTLDYLLDLLRTREPASLRICCLLDKPSRREVPIPVDYLGFSIPDKYVFGYGLDLDEVYRNLPLVATLKSELRDQFIQPEPG
;
A
#
# COMPACT_ATOMS: atom_id res chain seq x y z
N GLU A 1 0.54 1.29 19.32
CA GLU A 1 0.08 2.62 18.87
C GLU A 1 -1.33 2.51 18.31
N ILE A 2 -1.59 1.88 17.17
CA ILE A 2 -2.92 1.78 16.53
C ILE A 2 -4.01 1.34 17.52
N SER A 3 -3.77 0.31 18.34
CA SER A 3 -4.76 -0.17 19.32
C SER A 3 -5.11 0.88 20.40
N CYS A 4 -4.18 1.78 20.73
CA CYS A 4 -4.45 2.88 21.67
C CYS A 4 -5.21 4.02 20.99
N ASP A 5 -4.83 4.36 19.76
CA ASP A 5 -5.40 5.48 19.03
C ASP A 5 -6.86 5.22 18.61
N TYR A 6 -7.21 3.93 18.44
CA TYR A 6 -8.55 3.49 18.08
C TYR A 6 -9.27 2.75 19.21
N ALA A 7 -8.84 2.95 20.47
CA ALA A 7 -9.53 2.36 21.61
C ALA A 7 -11.02 2.78 21.60
N ASP A 8 -11.91 1.81 21.79
CA ASP A 8 -13.37 1.99 21.81
C ASP A 8 -13.98 2.56 20.50
N GLN A 9 -13.24 2.47 19.40
CA GLN A 9 -13.70 2.92 18.08
C GLN A 9 -13.96 1.75 17.14
N ASP A 10 -14.88 1.94 16.19
CA ASP A 10 -15.08 0.99 15.08
C ASP A 10 -13.96 1.18 14.04
N LEU A 11 -13.01 0.26 14.03
CA LEU A 11 -11.87 0.28 13.12
C LEU A 11 -12.06 -0.70 11.96
N LEU A 12 -11.88 -0.22 10.74
CA LEU A 12 -11.79 -1.03 9.53
C LEU A 12 -10.39 -0.90 8.91
N LEU A 13 -9.69 -2.02 8.79
CA LEU A 13 -8.44 -2.12 8.04
C LEU A 13 -8.75 -2.38 6.57
N VAL A 14 -8.31 -1.49 5.70
CA VAL A 14 -8.47 -1.64 4.25
C VAL A 14 -7.12 -1.92 3.63
N CYS A 15 -6.92 -3.15 3.15
CA CYS A 15 -5.67 -3.55 2.50
C CYS A 15 -5.72 -3.30 0.99
N VAL A 16 -4.69 -2.68 0.45
CA VAL A 16 -4.51 -2.55 -0.99
C VAL A 16 -3.78 -3.79 -1.53
N LEU A 17 -4.46 -4.54 -2.38
CA LEU A 17 -3.96 -5.77 -2.98
C LEU A 17 -3.08 -5.45 -4.20
N LYS A 18 -2.08 -6.32 -4.52
CA LYS A 18 -1.78 -7.61 -3.85
C LYS A 18 -0.74 -7.45 -2.74
N GLY A 19 0.12 -6.44 -2.81
CA GLY A 19 1.35 -6.32 -2.03
C GLY A 19 1.14 -6.24 -0.52
N GLY A 20 0.14 -5.48 -0.06
CA GLY A 20 -0.13 -5.26 1.36
C GLY A 20 -0.60 -6.47 2.17
N VAL A 21 -0.93 -7.60 1.50
CA VAL A 21 -1.58 -8.74 2.15
C VAL A 21 -0.76 -9.36 3.28
N MET A 22 0.56 -9.54 3.09
CA MET A 22 1.43 -10.14 4.10
C MET A 22 1.56 -9.21 5.32
N PHE A 23 1.70 -7.92 5.07
CA PHE A 23 1.76 -6.93 6.12
C PHE A 23 0.44 -6.83 6.89
N LEU A 24 -0.73 -6.81 6.21
CA LEU A 24 -2.03 -6.84 6.87
C LEU A 24 -2.16 -8.03 7.81
N VAL A 25 -1.82 -9.25 7.34
CA VAL A 25 -1.95 -10.47 8.14
C VAL A 25 -1.12 -10.41 9.42
N ASP A 26 0.08 -9.86 9.37
CA ASP A 26 0.89 -9.74 10.58
C ASP A 26 0.45 -8.55 11.44
N LEU A 27 0.11 -7.41 10.84
CA LEU A 27 -0.39 -6.24 11.56
C LEU A 27 -1.64 -6.57 12.39
N MET A 28 -2.65 -7.21 11.77
CA MET A 28 -3.92 -7.53 12.45
C MET A 28 -3.74 -8.46 13.65
N LYS A 29 -2.74 -9.33 13.68
CA LYS A 29 -2.44 -10.20 14.85
C LYS A 29 -1.92 -9.39 16.05
N HIS A 30 -1.37 -8.19 15.82
CA HIS A 30 -0.82 -7.33 16.85
C HIS A 30 -1.78 -6.22 17.30
N ILE A 31 -2.88 -6.00 16.57
CA ILE A 31 -3.94 -5.08 16.98
C ILE A 31 -4.84 -5.79 18.00
N THR A 32 -4.91 -5.25 19.21
CA THR A 32 -5.56 -5.89 20.35
C THR A 32 -7.03 -5.47 20.54
N ILE A 33 -7.53 -4.54 19.74
CA ILE A 33 -8.93 -4.13 19.72
C ILE A 33 -9.70 -4.87 18.63
N PRO A 34 -11.03 -5.03 18.76
CA PRO A 34 -11.88 -5.53 17.67
C PRO A 34 -11.73 -4.65 16.42
N HIS A 35 -11.60 -5.26 15.25
CA HIS A 35 -11.50 -4.54 13.98
C HIS A 35 -12.04 -5.38 12.84
N GLY A 36 -12.59 -4.70 11.84
CA GLY A 36 -12.96 -5.32 10.56
C GLY A 36 -11.79 -5.30 9.58
N ILE A 37 -11.89 -6.10 8.52
CA ILE A 37 -10.97 -6.06 7.38
C ILE A 37 -11.75 -5.99 6.08
N ASP A 38 -11.23 -5.28 5.09
CA ASP A 38 -11.71 -5.27 3.72
C ASP A 38 -10.53 -5.09 2.75
N PHE A 39 -10.77 -5.26 1.47
CA PHE A 39 -9.72 -5.25 0.46
C PHE A 39 -10.12 -4.36 -0.70
N MET A 40 -9.13 -3.68 -1.27
CA MET A 40 -9.23 -3.02 -2.57
C MET A 40 -8.13 -3.50 -3.50
N ALA A 41 -8.42 -3.56 -4.79
CA ALA A 41 -7.39 -3.76 -5.80
C ALA A 41 -7.47 -2.62 -6.82
N ILE A 42 -6.33 -2.00 -7.05
CA ILE A 42 -6.18 -0.90 -7.99
C ILE A 42 -5.02 -1.20 -8.94
N SER A 43 -5.15 -0.77 -10.18
CA SER A 43 -4.06 -0.80 -11.13
C SER A 43 -3.79 0.61 -11.65
N SER A 44 -2.54 1.02 -11.66
CA SER A 44 -2.10 2.16 -12.46
C SER A 44 -2.14 1.76 -13.93
N TYR A 45 -2.96 2.41 -14.73
CA TYR A 45 -3.05 2.11 -16.16
C TYR A 45 -1.85 2.70 -16.90
N GLY A 46 -1.04 1.82 -17.47
CA GLY A 46 0.11 2.12 -18.29
C GLY A 46 0.93 0.84 -18.44
N THR A 47 0.76 0.11 -19.56
CA THR A 47 1.61 -1.01 -19.90
C THR A 47 3.01 -0.49 -20.19
N GLY A 48 3.93 -0.78 -19.31
CA GLY A 48 5.35 -0.42 -19.46
C GLY A 48 5.71 0.82 -18.66
N VAL A 49 6.38 0.55 -17.58
CA VAL A 49 7.41 1.35 -16.94
C VAL A 49 7.14 2.86 -16.72
N ARG A 50 6.84 3.21 -15.45
CA ARG A 50 7.20 4.47 -14.78
C ARG A 50 6.62 5.82 -15.26
N LYS A 51 5.74 5.88 -16.23
CA LYS A 51 4.87 7.05 -16.43
C LYS A 51 3.43 6.61 -16.22
N SER A 52 2.96 6.68 -14.98
CA SER A 52 1.54 6.63 -14.70
C SER A 52 0.90 7.82 -15.40
N THR A 53 0.07 7.58 -16.39
CA THR A 53 -0.75 8.63 -17.04
C THR A 53 -1.79 9.21 -16.08
N GLY A 54 -1.66 8.97 -14.78
CA GLY A 54 -2.59 9.43 -13.75
C GLY A 54 -3.95 8.70 -13.73
N ILE A 55 -4.17 7.76 -14.65
CA ILE A 55 -5.42 7.00 -14.67
C ILE A 55 -5.26 5.76 -13.78
N VAL A 56 -5.89 5.79 -12.62
CA VAL A 56 -6.01 4.65 -11.70
C VAL A 56 -7.33 3.95 -11.98
N ARG A 57 -7.28 2.63 -12.17
CA ARG A 57 -8.47 1.80 -12.35
C ARG A 57 -8.70 0.93 -11.11
N ILE A 58 -9.91 0.98 -10.58
CA ILE A 58 -10.36 0.06 -9.53
C ILE A 58 -10.65 -1.29 -10.18
N LEU A 59 -9.96 -2.32 -9.73
CA LEU A 59 -10.17 -3.72 -10.14
C LEU A 59 -11.11 -4.45 -9.18
N MET A 60 -11.02 -4.12 -7.89
CA MET A 60 -11.90 -4.61 -6.84
C MET A 60 -12.16 -3.48 -5.85
N ASP A 61 -13.41 -3.19 -5.60
CA ASP A 61 -13.84 -2.17 -4.65
C ASP A 61 -14.19 -2.78 -3.29
N LEU A 62 -14.32 -1.92 -2.26
CA LEU A 62 -14.76 -2.32 -0.94
C LEU A 62 -16.12 -3.02 -0.99
N SER A 63 -16.25 -4.09 -0.21
CA SER A 63 -17.53 -4.76 0.03
C SER A 63 -18.31 -4.13 1.18
N THR A 64 -17.63 -3.36 2.04
CA THR A 64 -18.16 -2.75 3.24
C THR A 64 -18.47 -1.27 3.01
N ASP A 65 -19.62 -0.79 3.50
CA ASP A 65 -19.89 0.65 3.60
C ASP A 65 -18.99 1.25 4.69
N ILE A 66 -18.25 2.31 4.32
CA ILE A 66 -17.31 2.99 5.22
C ILE A 66 -17.84 4.31 5.77
N THR A 67 -19.08 4.69 5.43
CA THR A 67 -19.69 5.93 5.92
C THR A 67 -19.67 5.98 7.44
N GLY A 68 -19.06 7.01 8.01
CA GLY A 68 -18.95 7.22 9.46
C GLY A 68 -18.02 6.25 10.20
N ARG A 69 -17.28 5.35 9.51
CA ARG A 69 -16.33 4.41 10.12
C ARG A 69 -14.91 4.99 10.15
N ASN A 70 -14.10 4.52 11.09
CA ASN A 70 -12.67 4.82 11.08
C ASN A 70 -11.96 3.83 10.17
N VAL A 71 -11.35 4.34 9.11
CA VAL A 71 -10.67 3.56 8.08
C VAL A 71 -9.16 3.73 8.20
N LEU A 72 -8.44 2.62 8.28
CA LEU A 72 -6.99 2.58 8.22
C LEU A 72 -6.56 1.82 6.96
N ILE A 73 -6.02 2.55 5.98
CA ILE A 73 -5.45 1.96 4.77
C ILE A 73 -4.14 1.27 5.14
N VAL A 74 -4.00 0.01 4.73
CA VAL A 74 -2.79 -0.80 4.95
C VAL A 74 -2.12 -1.01 3.59
N GLU A 75 -0.92 -0.46 3.46
CA GLU A 75 -0.12 -0.43 2.23
C GLU A 75 1.24 -1.06 2.45
N ASP A 76 1.75 -1.76 1.46
CA ASP A 76 3.08 -2.37 1.49
C ASP A 76 4.19 -1.33 1.28
N ILE A 77 4.06 -0.48 0.27
CA ILE A 77 5.08 0.51 -0.09
C ILE A 77 4.47 1.77 -0.70
N ILE A 78 4.98 2.92 -0.28
CA ILE A 78 4.68 4.20 -0.93
C ILE A 78 5.91 4.64 -1.72
N ASP A 79 5.76 4.74 -3.04
CA ASP A 79 6.77 5.23 -3.98
C ASP A 79 6.46 6.70 -4.35
N THR A 80 5.93 7.01 -5.51
CA THR A 80 5.60 8.37 -5.96
C THR A 80 4.43 9.00 -5.20
N GLY A 81 3.50 8.20 -4.72
CA GLY A 81 2.31 8.62 -3.99
C GLY A 81 1.04 8.78 -4.83
N HIS A 82 1.13 8.84 -6.16
CA HIS A 82 -0.03 9.12 -7.03
C HIS A 82 -1.19 8.13 -6.84
N THR A 83 -0.88 6.84 -6.75
CA THR A 83 -1.90 5.81 -6.59
C THR A 83 -2.66 5.96 -5.28
N LEU A 84 -1.93 6.24 -4.20
CA LEU A 84 -2.50 6.39 -2.88
C LEU A 84 -3.26 7.71 -2.73
N ASP A 85 -2.79 8.79 -3.36
CA ASP A 85 -3.49 10.08 -3.40
C ASP A 85 -4.87 9.93 -4.05
N TYR A 86 -4.92 9.31 -5.23
CA TYR A 86 -6.20 8.98 -5.89
C TYR A 86 -7.12 8.14 -4.99
N LEU A 87 -6.56 7.13 -4.32
CA LEU A 87 -7.33 6.26 -3.42
C LEU A 87 -7.90 7.05 -2.25
N LEU A 88 -7.10 7.91 -1.64
CA LEU A 88 -7.55 8.77 -0.54
C LEU A 88 -8.71 9.69 -0.97
N ASP A 89 -8.58 10.34 -2.13
CA ASP A 89 -9.62 11.20 -2.64
C ASP A 89 -10.91 10.43 -2.92
N LEU A 90 -10.81 9.25 -3.51
CA LEU A 90 -11.96 8.38 -3.74
C LEU A 90 -12.64 7.99 -2.42
N LEU A 91 -11.88 7.52 -1.43
CA LEU A 91 -12.45 7.05 -0.17
C LEU A 91 -13.03 8.21 0.66
N ARG A 92 -12.47 9.41 0.57
CA ARG A 92 -13.05 10.62 1.20
C ARG A 92 -14.45 10.94 0.70
N THR A 93 -14.76 10.65 -0.58
CA THR A 93 -16.12 10.86 -1.12
C THR A 93 -17.18 9.96 -0.47
N ARG A 94 -16.75 8.93 0.27
CA ARG A 94 -17.63 7.98 0.99
C ARG A 94 -17.82 8.36 2.46
N GLU A 95 -17.37 9.54 2.87
CA GLU A 95 -17.60 10.15 4.18
C GLU A 95 -17.21 9.25 5.37
N PRO A 96 -15.99 8.66 5.41
CA PRO A 96 -15.53 7.97 6.62
C PRO A 96 -15.35 8.95 7.79
N ALA A 97 -15.51 8.49 9.03
CA ALA A 97 -15.25 9.31 10.21
C ALA A 97 -13.77 9.71 10.32
N SER A 98 -12.88 8.81 9.95
CA SER A 98 -11.45 9.10 9.78
C SER A 98 -10.86 8.24 8.65
N LEU A 99 -9.84 8.76 8.00
CA LEU A 99 -9.10 8.05 6.95
C LEU A 99 -7.61 8.27 7.18
N ARG A 100 -6.90 7.23 7.63
CA ARG A 100 -5.48 7.25 7.95
C ARG A 100 -4.74 6.17 7.18
N ILE A 101 -3.40 6.25 7.16
CA ILE A 101 -2.52 5.35 6.41
C ILE A 101 -1.53 4.69 7.36
N CYS A 102 -1.45 3.35 7.25
CA CYS A 102 -0.38 2.53 7.81
C CYS A 102 0.41 1.91 6.64
N CYS A 103 1.67 2.29 6.51
CA CYS A 103 2.55 1.83 5.43
C CYS A 103 3.74 1.08 5.99
N LEU A 104 4.07 -0.08 5.40
CA LEU A 104 5.25 -0.84 5.80
C LEU A 104 6.53 -0.16 5.34
N LEU A 105 6.61 0.23 4.07
CA LEU A 105 7.82 0.82 3.47
C LEU A 105 7.51 2.17 2.82
N ASP A 106 8.38 3.13 3.05
CA ASP A 106 8.31 4.44 2.41
C ASP A 106 9.62 4.77 1.68
N LYS A 107 9.51 5.29 0.45
CA LYS A 107 10.62 5.82 -0.35
C LYS A 107 10.51 7.35 -0.48
N PRO A 108 10.96 8.13 0.52
CA PRO A 108 10.79 9.59 0.50
C PRO A 108 11.43 10.27 -0.72
N SER A 109 12.55 9.72 -1.22
CA SER A 109 13.26 10.26 -2.38
C SER A 109 12.51 10.11 -3.71
N ARG A 110 11.48 9.25 -3.73
CA ARG A 110 10.63 9.01 -4.92
C ARG A 110 9.33 9.79 -4.87
N ARG A 111 9.04 10.44 -3.74
CA ARG A 111 7.77 11.10 -3.50
C ARG A 111 7.57 12.27 -4.46
N GLU A 112 6.49 12.23 -5.24
CA GLU A 112 6.05 13.29 -6.15
C GLU A 112 4.81 14.00 -5.62
N VAL A 113 3.96 13.29 -4.89
CA VAL A 113 2.74 13.82 -4.27
C VAL A 113 2.83 13.66 -2.75
N PRO A 114 2.57 14.71 -1.95
CA PRO A 114 2.62 14.62 -0.50
C PRO A 114 1.48 13.71 0.02
N ILE A 115 1.86 12.63 0.70
CA ILE A 115 0.93 11.69 1.32
C ILE A 115 1.14 11.76 2.84
N PRO A 116 0.10 12.04 3.64
CA PRO A 116 0.19 11.95 5.08
C PRO A 116 0.23 10.48 5.50
N VAL A 117 1.38 10.02 6.01
CA VAL A 117 1.53 8.66 6.56
C VAL A 117 1.42 8.74 8.06
N ASP A 118 0.37 8.13 8.64
CA ASP A 118 0.11 8.19 10.08
C ASP A 118 0.94 7.16 10.84
N TYR A 119 1.11 5.96 10.27
CA TYR A 119 1.89 4.88 10.85
C TYR A 119 2.87 4.34 9.82
N LEU A 120 4.16 4.56 10.07
CA LEU A 120 5.23 4.15 9.17
C LEU A 120 6.08 3.05 9.80
N GLY A 121 6.27 1.96 9.06
CA GLY A 121 7.21 0.91 9.42
C GLY A 121 8.64 1.34 9.20
N PHE A 122 9.07 1.46 7.95
CA PHE A 122 10.45 1.75 7.60
C PHE A 122 10.55 2.72 6.41
N SER A 123 11.43 3.72 6.56
CA SER A 123 11.89 4.52 5.42
C SER A 123 13.08 3.82 4.76
N ILE A 124 13.02 3.65 3.43
CA ILE A 124 14.05 2.94 2.67
C ILE A 124 14.59 3.80 1.52
N PRO A 125 15.84 3.56 1.09
CA PRO A 125 16.39 4.23 -0.09
C PRO A 125 15.68 3.77 -1.38
N ASP A 126 15.89 4.51 -2.49
CA ASP A 126 15.36 4.13 -3.81
C ASP A 126 16.06 2.89 -4.36
N LYS A 127 15.63 1.73 -3.87
CA LYS A 127 16.02 0.41 -4.37
C LYS A 127 14.79 -0.38 -4.79
N TYR A 128 14.94 -1.24 -5.79
CA TYR A 128 13.89 -2.21 -6.09
C TYR A 128 13.85 -3.27 -5.00
N VAL A 129 12.69 -3.41 -4.37
CA VAL A 129 12.45 -4.35 -3.27
C VAL A 129 11.38 -5.35 -3.66
N PHE A 130 11.48 -6.56 -3.16
CA PHE A 130 10.53 -7.66 -3.38
C PHE A 130 10.50 -8.61 -2.17
N GLY A 131 9.51 -9.49 -2.14
CA GLY A 131 9.25 -10.35 -0.98
C GLY A 131 8.33 -9.71 0.05
N TYR A 132 7.80 -10.49 0.95
CA TYR A 132 6.83 -10.09 1.98
C TYR A 132 5.60 -9.37 1.42
N GLY A 133 5.04 -9.95 0.33
CA GLY A 133 3.91 -9.38 -0.41
C GLY A 133 4.31 -8.65 -1.69
N LEU A 134 5.43 -7.94 -1.67
CA LEU A 134 6.01 -7.27 -2.84
C LEU A 134 6.49 -8.28 -3.88
N ASP A 135 6.36 -7.96 -5.15
CA ASP A 135 6.75 -8.85 -6.24
C ASP A 135 8.01 -8.41 -6.99
N LEU A 136 8.54 -9.40 -7.68
CA LEU A 136 9.45 -9.24 -8.79
C LEU A 136 8.86 -10.00 -9.97
N ASP A 137 8.29 -9.29 -10.96
CA ASP A 137 7.62 -9.86 -12.12
C ASP A 137 6.49 -10.87 -11.72
N GLU A 138 5.59 -10.42 -10.85
CA GLU A 138 4.44 -11.17 -10.29
C GLU A 138 4.80 -12.38 -9.41
N VAL A 139 6.09 -12.69 -9.17
CA VAL A 139 6.55 -13.80 -8.34
C VAL A 139 7.28 -13.31 -7.08
N TYR A 140 7.70 -14.22 -6.22
CA TYR A 140 8.44 -13.98 -4.97
C TYR A 140 7.71 -13.23 -3.85
N ARG A 141 6.41 -12.98 -3.97
CA ARG A 141 5.60 -12.38 -2.89
C ARG A 141 5.58 -13.21 -1.61
N ASN A 142 5.81 -14.53 -1.73
CA ASN A 142 5.80 -15.51 -0.62
C ASN A 142 7.04 -15.50 0.24
N LEU A 143 8.10 -14.76 -0.08
CA LEU A 143 9.29 -14.71 0.76
C LEU A 143 8.97 -14.08 2.11
N PRO A 144 9.45 -14.65 3.25
CA PRO A 144 9.14 -14.13 4.58
C PRO A 144 10.02 -12.93 4.97
N LEU A 145 10.60 -12.25 3.99
CA LEU A 145 11.50 -11.12 4.15
C LEU A 145 11.39 -10.16 2.96
N VAL A 146 11.78 -8.92 3.17
CA VAL A 146 11.98 -7.94 2.08
C VAL A 146 13.43 -8.03 1.62
N ALA A 147 13.62 -8.20 0.33
CA ALA A 147 14.92 -8.31 -0.32
C ALA A 147 15.14 -7.23 -1.37
N THR A 148 16.37 -7.00 -1.75
CA THR A 148 16.75 -6.16 -2.88
C THR A 148 17.49 -6.97 -3.94
N LEU A 149 17.32 -6.64 -5.22
CA LEU A 149 18.15 -7.22 -6.28
C LEU A 149 19.59 -6.75 -6.15
N LYS A 150 20.53 -7.69 -6.32
CA LYS A 150 21.94 -7.33 -6.54
C LYS A 150 22.05 -6.52 -7.84
N SER A 151 22.93 -5.52 -7.84
CA SER A 151 23.13 -4.65 -9.02
C SER A 151 23.42 -5.42 -10.30
N GLU A 152 24.17 -6.51 -10.19
CA GLU A 152 24.58 -7.39 -11.32
C GLU A 152 23.38 -8.13 -11.97
N LEU A 153 22.29 -8.32 -11.22
CA LEU A 153 21.09 -9.01 -11.70
C LEU A 153 19.98 -8.04 -12.13
N ARG A 154 20.15 -6.76 -11.87
CA ARG A 154 19.11 -5.74 -12.11
C ARG A 154 18.68 -5.71 -13.58
N ASP A 155 19.63 -5.76 -14.49
CA ASP A 155 19.39 -5.68 -15.93
C ASP A 155 18.70 -6.93 -16.52
N GLN A 156 18.71 -8.06 -15.79
CA GLN A 156 18.03 -9.29 -16.20
C GLN A 156 16.54 -9.28 -15.87
N PHE A 157 16.13 -8.56 -14.81
CA PHE A 157 14.76 -8.56 -14.32
C PHE A 157 14.05 -7.22 -14.51
N ILE A 158 14.81 -6.13 -14.64
CA ILE A 158 14.26 -4.81 -14.90
C ILE A 158 14.69 -4.44 -16.31
N GLN A 159 13.81 -4.66 -17.29
CA GLN A 159 14.07 -4.27 -18.67
C GLN A 159 14.32 -2.75 -18.72
N PRO A 160 15.36 -2.30 -19.45
CA PRO A 160 15.54 -0.87 -19.71
C PRO A 160 14.32 -0.35 -20.48
N GLU A 161 13.90 0.86 -20.17
CA GLU A 161 12.82 1.52 -20.90
C GLU A 161 13.09 1.50 -22.41
N PRO A 162 12.12 1.11 -23.24
CA PRO A 162 12.24 1.38 -24.66
C PRO A 162 12.30 2.90 -24.85
N GLY A 163 13.38 3.37 -25.46
CA GLY A 163 13.68 4.78 -25.74
C GLY A 163 12.65 5.44 -26.65
#